data_4fb09e4f2eb059366ff950df8e5ff60f
#
_entry.id   4fb09e4f2eb059366ff950df8e5ff60f
#
_cell.length_a   1.000
_cell.length_b   1.000
_cell.length_c   1.000
_cell.angle_alpha   90.00
_cell.angle_beta   90.00
_cell.angle_gamma   90.00
#
_symmetry.space_group_name_H-M   'P 1'
#
loop_
_entity.id
_entity.type
_entity.pdbx_description
1 polymer ?
#
loop_
_entity_poly.entity_id
_entity_poly.type
_entity_poly.pdbx_seq_one_letter_code
_entity_poly.pdbx_strand_id
1 'polypeptide(L)'
;MSNTSFWKPAYQLFKPEEPLTTPEELKNFYVQRANSPVENLITFLDMEDDPAKFLLAGHRGGGKTTELRRLEQHLNSKYTVIWIDTITALDQYNIGYAEVVVLIGIKIFEKVIQREWGLKGDLLNDLLESLKTVVYQDEDTENTGLELPEIIKKLGLILKQGLTRKVTTTLNIRPQLSKIIERVNAIIEAAEKRNKQKLLVIVDGLDRHDQVTALEMFASPLLTQLSCHIIYAIPISLRYSPSFRQPMESFQKCLDLTNPPVFECDENLCPTTVPNQLGRDSLNNVIYKRLASLGDAYKGLFNPDALELISEKSGGVMRDLVRLARTACEVSLRLNLIYVNLDVAKEAVQEVRREYNLSDYHFYELDKVHRTGCLTTNTHSLPNKGQFVICDELLQNKFVLGYYAHNKKSWFDVNPILLEDLQRWQAANSPKIQ
;
A
#
# COMPACT_ATOMS: atom_id res chain seq x y z
N MET A 1 -33.11 -6.79 -22.70
CA MET A 1 -31.64 -6.57 -22.59
C MET A 1 -31.00 -7.92 -22.49
N SER A 2 -29.84 -8.15 -23.11
CA SER A 2 -29.09 -9.38 -22.88
C SER A 2 -28.61 -9.39 -21.42
N ASN A 3 -28.47 -10.56 -20.80
CA ASN A 3 -27.98 -10.69 -19.43
C ASN A 3 -26.60 -10.03 -19.24
N THR A 4 -25.76 -10.07 -20.29
CA THR A 4 -24.46 -9.40 -20.33
C THR A 4 -24.58 -7.86 -20.25
N SER A 5 -25.57 -7.24 -20.90
CA SER A 5 -25.74 -5.78 -20.84
C SER A 5 -26.18 -5.30 -19.45
N PHE A 6 -26.85 -6.15 -18.68
CA PHE A 6 -27.24 -5.86 -17.31
C PHE A 6 -26.03 -5.94 -16.34
N TRP A 7 -25.21 -6.99 -16.45
CA TRP A 7 -24.11 -7.21 -15.53
C TRP A 7 -22.86 -6.36 -15.81
N LYS A 8 -22.63 -5.98 -17.07
CA LYS A 8 -21.43 -5.24 -17.48
C LYS A 8 -21.16 -3.96 -16.66
N PRO A 9 -22.15 -3.08 -16.37
CA PRO A 9 -21.92 -1.89 -15.54
C PRO A 9 -21.48 -2.25 -14.12
N ALA A 10 -22.16 -3.18 -13.46
CA ALA A 10 -21.80 -3.61 -12.09
C ALA A 10 -20.41 -4.24 -12.05
N TYR A 11 -20.08 -5.13 -12.98
CA TYR A 11 -18.76 -5.74 -13.11
C TYR A 11 -17.65 -4.70 -13.29
N GLN A 12 -17.88 -3.65 -14.08
CA GLN A 12 -16.90 -2.58 -14.32
C GLN A 12 -16.68 -1.66 -13.12
N LEU A 13 -17.66 -1.55 -12.22
CA LEU A 13 -17.50 -0.80 -10.97
C LEU A 13 -16.61 -1.50 -9.93
N PHE A 14 -16.52 -2.82 -10.02
CA PHE A 14 -15.73 -3.62 -9.09
C PHE A 14 -14.36 -3.96 -9.68
N LYS A 15 -13.48 -2.95 -9.79
CA LYS A 15 -12.09 -3.12 -10.26
C LYS A 15 -11.13 -3.20 -9.08
N PRO A 16 -10.65 -4.40 -8.72
CA PRO A 16 -9.85 -4.59 -7.52
C PRO A 16 -8.46 -3.94 -7.59
N GLU A 17 -7.95 -3.69 -8.79
CA GLU A 17 -6.62 -3.09 -8.99
C GLU A 17 -6.65 -1.56 -9.00
N GLU A 18 -7.82 -0.95 -9.14
CA GLU A 18 -7.98 0.51 -9.23
C GLU A 18 -8.34 1.11 -7.85
N PRO A 19 -7.44 1.87 -7.19
CA PRO A 19 -7.78 2.64 -6.01
C PRO A 19 -8.64 3.86 -6.39
N LEU A 20 -9.37 4.42 -5.43
CA LEU A 20 -10.05 5.70 -5.62
C LEU A 20 -9.00 6.81 -5.58
N THR A 21 -8.84 7.53 -6.69
CA THR A 21 -7.76 8.52 -6.86
C THR A 21 -8.26 9.92 -7.15
N THR A 22 -9.43 10.05 -7.75
CA THR A 22 -10.00 11.35 -8.13
C THR A 22 -10.92 11.91 -7.05
N PRO A 23 -11.09 13.24 -6.96
CA PRO A 23 -12.06 13.86 -6.05
C PRO A 23 -13.49 13.33 -6.23
N GLU A 24 -13.88 13.06 -7.47
CA GLU A 24 -15.21 12.54 -7.80
C GLU A 24 -15.39 11.11 -7.30
N GLU A 25 -14.42 10.21 -7.55
CA GLU A 25 -14.45 8.85 -7.04
C GLU A 25 -14.50 8.81 -5.51
N LEU A 26 -13.67 9.64 -4.85
CA LEU A 26 -13.67 9.74 -3.38
C LEU A 26 -15.02 10.25 -2.86
N LYS A 27 -15.61 11.26 -3.48
CA LYS A 27 -16.94 11.75 -3.11
C LYS A 27 -18.03 10.67 -3.26
N ASN A 28 -18.00 9.92 -4.35
CA ASN A 28 -19.05 8.98 -4.71
C ASN A 28 -18.90 7.62 -4.01
N PHE A 29 -17.68 7.11 -3.82
CA PHE A 29 -17.43 5.72 -3.43
C PHE A 29 -16.71 5.54 -2.10
N TYR A 30 -16.06 6.59 -1.55
CA TYR A 30 -15.35 6.46 -0.30
C TYR A 30 -16.31 6.23 0.87
N VAL A 31 -16.01 5.23 1.69
CA VAL A 31 -16.66 4.95 2.97
C VAL A 31 -15.65 5.22 4.08
N GLN A 32 -16.00 6.10 5.00
CA GLN A 32 -15.12 6.44 6.12
C GLN A 32 -14.91 5.24 7.02
N ARG A 33 -13.65 5.01 7.41
CA ARG A 33 -13.28 3.95 8.34
C ARG A 33 -13.12 4.51 9.74
N ALA A 34 -13.51 3.74 10.74
CA ALA A 34 -13.34 4.11 12.12
C ALA A 34 -11.87 4.36 12.53
N ASN A 35 -10.95 3.63 11.90
CA ASN A 35 -9.52 3.66 12.20
C ASN A 35 -8.68 4.25 11.05
N SER A 36 -9.23 5.24 10.30
CA SER A 36 -8.43 5.93 9.28
C SER A 36 -7.29 6.72 9.94
N PRO A 37 -6.05 6.58 9.47
CA PRO A 37 -4.92 7.36 9.99
C PRO A 37 -4.86 8.80 9.45
N VAL A 38 -5.76 9.18 8.55
CA VAL A 38 -5.72 10.48 7.85
C VAL A 38 -5.87 11.64 8.82
N GLU A 39 -6.83 11.58 9.74
CA GLU A 39 -7.07 12.63 10.73
C GLU A 39 -5.86 12.80 11.67
N ASN A 40 -5.21 11.70 12.04
CA ASN A 40 -3.98 11.76 12.83
C ASN A 40 -2.82 12.37 12.03
N LEU A 41 -2.67 12.02 10.74
CA LEU A 41 -1.65 12.60 9.86
C LEU A 41 -1.85 14.11 9.69
N ILE A 42 -3.09 14.57 9.50
CA ILE A 42 -3.41 16.00 9.42
C ILE A 42 -2.99 16.69 10.73
N THR A 43 -3.39 16.13 11.87
CA THR A 43 -3.07 16.69 13.19
C THR A 43 -1.55 16.78 13.40
N PHE A 44 -0.80 15.73 13.07
CA PHE A 44 0.67 15.73 13.22
C PHE A 44 1.32 16.75 12.30
N LEU A 45 0.91 16.81 11.03
CA LEU A 45 1.44 17.81 10.08
C LEU A 45 1.12 19.24 10.49
N ASP A 46 -0.03 19.48 11.13
CA ASP A 46 -0.40 20.81 11.63
C ASP A 46 0.39 21.20 12.90
N MET A 47 0.91 20.23 13.66
CA MET A 47 1.70 20.49 14.88
C MET A 47 3.21 20.55 14.63
N GLU A 48 3.68 20.10 13.46
CA GLU A 48 5.12 20.06 13.15
C GLU A 48 5.54 21.30 12.35
N ASP A 49 6.35 22.14 12.99
CA ASP A 49 6.95 23.29 12.31
C ASP A 49 8.14 22.88 11.42
N ASP A 50 8.87 21.86 11.83
CA ASP A 50 10.01 21.31 11.09
C ASP A 50 9.61 20.19 10.12
N PRO A 51 10.44 19.93 9.08
CA PRO A 51 10.19 18.86 8.11
C PRO A 51 10.05 17.47 8.75
N ALA A 52 8.86 16.95 8.81
CA ALA A 52 8.52 15.66 9.43
C ALA A 52 8.46 14.51 8.43
N LYS A 53 8.85 13.30 8.86
CA LYS A 53 8.86 12.08 8.06
C LYS A 53 7.99 11.02 8.74
N PHE A 54 6.95 10.59 8.02
CA PHE A 54 5.98 9.61 8.51
C PHE A 54 6.02 8.33 7.70
N LEU A 55 5.78 7.21 8.38
CA LEU A 55 5.53 5.93 7.75
C LEU A 55 4.04 5.59 7.84
N LEU A 56 3.47 5.07 6.76
CA LEU A 56 2.11 4.54 6.72
C LEU A 56 2.16 3.05 6.38
N ALA A 57 1.96 2.21 7.38
CA ALA A 57 1.93 0.76 7.24
C ALA A 57 0.51 0.25 6.97
N GLY A 58 0.39 -0.88 6.29
CA GLY A 58 -0.89 -1.55 6.08
C GLY A 58 -0.81 -2.66 5.03
N HIS A 59 -1.78 -3.57 5.06
CA HIS A 59 -1.84 -4.67 4.09
C HIS A 59 -1.92 -4.18 2.65
N ARG A 60 -1.32 -4.92 1.74
CA ARG A 60 -1.49 -4.69 0.30
C ARG A 60 -2.96 -4.89 -0.08
N GLY A 61 -3.56 -3.87 -0.73
CA GLY A 61 -4.99 -3.86 -1.02
C GLY A 61 -5.86 -3.37 0.14
N GLY A 62 -5.28 -3.02 1.30
CA GLY A 62 -5.98 -2.42 2.43
C GLY A 62 -6.49 -0.99 2.19
N GLY A 63 -6.08 -0.30 1.10
CA GLY A 63 -6.59 1.01 0.69
C GLY A 63 -5.67 2.19 1.05
N LYS A 64 -4.37 1.98 1.29
CA LYS A 64 -3.39 3.05 1.59
C LYS A 64 -3.42 4.17 0.55
N THR A 65 -3.36 3.85 -0.72
CA THR A 65 -3.43 4.82 -1.83
C THR A 65 -4.68 5.70 -1.74
N THR A 66 -5.85 5.10 -1.48
CA THR A 66 -7.12 5.84 -1.34
C THR A 66 -7.09 6.78 -0.13
N GLU A 67 -6.58 6.34 1.02
CA GLU A 67 -6.46 7.18 2.21
C GLU A 67 -5.45 8.33 2.00
N LEU A 68 -4.32 8.06 1.34
CA LEU A 68 -3.34 9.09 1.00
C LEU A 68 -3.88 10.09 -0.03
N ARG A 69 -4.70 9.67 -1.01
CA ARG A 69 -5.38 10.59 -1.93
C ARG A 69 -6.43 11.45 -1.22
N ARG A 70 -7.13 10.88 -0.24
CA ARG A 70 -8.02 11.64 0.62
C ARG A 70 -7.25 12.69 1.45
N LEU A 71 -6.11 12.29 2.02
CA LEU A 71 -5.20 13.22 2.72
C LEU A 71 -4.74 14.36 1.81
N GLU A 72 -4.30 14.04 0.60
CA GLU A 72 -3.90 15.04 -0.41
C GLU A 72 -5.00 16.07 -0.65
N GLN A 73 -6.26 15.64 -0.83
CA GLN A 73 -7.38 16.57 -1.01
C GLN A 73 -7.57 17.53 0.16
N HIS A 74 -7.43 17.06 1.39
CA HIS A 74 -7.54 17.90 2.57
C HIS A 74 -6.40 18.92 2.71
N LEU A 75 -5.22 18.53 2.27
CA LEU A 75 -3.99 19.32 2.49
C LEU A 75 -3.62 20.24 1.32
N ASN A 76 -4.22 20.12 0.15
CA ASN A 76 -3.89 20.92 -1.04
C ASN A 76 -4.02 22.43 -0.86
N SER A 77 -4.80 22.91 0.11
CA SER A 77 -4.90 24.33 0.44
C SER A 77 -3.75 24.84 1.31
N LYS A 78 -3.13 23.97 2.12
CA LYS A 78 -2.05 24.32 3.07
C LYS A 78 -0.66 23.94 2.54
N TYR A 79 -0.55 22.87 1.78
CA TYR A 79 0.68 22.29 1.28
C TYR A 79 0.70 22.23 -0.24
N THR A 80 1.88 22.37 -0.82
CA THR A 80 2.10 21.92 -2.18
C THR A 80 2.41 20.44 -2.15
N VAL A 81 1.43 19.62 -2.51
CA VAL A 81 1.57 18.16 -2.48
C VAL A 81 2.24 17.66 -3.77
N ILE A 82 3.24 16.80 -3.59
CA ILE A 82 3.95 16.09 -4.66
C ILE A 82 3.70 14.60 -4.46
N TRP A 83 2.96 14.00 -5.40
CA TRP A 83 2.67 12.59 -5.41
C TRP A 83 3.70 11.81 -6.21
N ILE A 84 4.20 10.72 -5.62
CA ILE A 84 5.15 9.80 -6.25
C ILE A 84 4.58 8.39 -6.19
N ASP A 85 4.31 7.81 -7.35
CA ASP A 85 4.00 6.39 -7.52
C ASP A 85 5.27 5.66 -7.94
N THR A 86 5.87 4.93 -7.00
CA THR A 86 7.13 4.21 -7.25
C THR A 86 6.95 3.01 -8.17
N ILE A 87 5.71 2.48 -8.28
CA ILE A 87 5.44 1.32 -9.13
C ILE A 87 5.64 1.65 -10.60
N THR A 88 5.22 2.85 -11.01
CA THR A 88 5.36 3.30 -12.39
C THR A 88 6.69 3.96 -12.68
N ALA A 89 7.36 4.49 -11.66
CA ALA A 89 8.55 5.30 -11.78
C ALA A 89 9.88 4.54 -11.62
N LEU A 90 9.88 3.41 -10.88
CA LEU A 90 11.10 2.66 -10.55
C LEU A 90 11.00 1.20 -10.97
N ASP A 91 12.16 0.57 -11.16
CA ASP A 91 12.25 -0.88 -11.30
C ASP A 91 12.00 -1.57 -9.95
N GLN A 92 10.88 -2.27 -9.84
CA GLN A 92 10.43 -2.89 -8.60
C GLN A 92 11.33 -4.02 -8.08
N TYR A 93 12.17 -4.59 -8.93
CA TYR A 93 13.09 -5.68 -8.55
C TYR A 93 14.42 -5.15 -8.00
N ASN A 94 14.70 -3.89 -8.23
CA ASN A 94 16.01 -3.30 -8.00
C ASN A 94 15.95 -1.92 -7.32
N ILE A 95 14.97 -1.69 -6.48
CA ILE A 95 14.78 -0.45 -5.75
C ILE A 95 15.59 -0.43 -4.45
N GLY A 96 16.20 0.71 -4.13
CA GLY A 96 16.83 1.00 -2.85
C GLY A 96 16.57 2.44 -2.41
N TYR A 97 17.09 2.82 -1.25
CA TYR A 97 16.91 4.17 -0.72
C TYR A 97 17.48 5.27 -1.65
N ALA A 98 18.56 4.97 -2.37
CA ALA A 98 19.23 5.94 -3.25
C ALA A 98 18.33 6.32 -4.44
N GLU A 99 17.72 5.32 -5.09
CA GLU A 99 16.78 5.50 -6.18
C GLU A 99 15.54 6.30 -5.74
N VAL A 100 15.03 6.01 -4.54
CA VAL A 100 13.89 6.74 -3.96
C VAL A 100 14.24 8.20 -3.71
N VAL A 101 15.38 8.51 -3.10
CA VAL A 101 15.81 9.89 -2.83
C VAL A 101 16.00 10.67 -4.14
N VAL A 102 16.66 10.08 -5.14
CA VAL A 102 16.84 10.72 -6.46
C VAL A 102 15.50 10.98 -7.13
N LEU A 103 14.58 10.00 -7.08
CA LEU A 103 13.23 10.17 -7.64
C LEU A 103 12.46 11.31 -6.96
N ILE A 104 12.53 11.42 -5.63
CA ILE A 104 11.92 12.52 -4.89
C ILE A 104 12.52 13.85 -5.38
N GLY A 105 13.83 13.95 -5.50
CA GLY A 105 14.50 15.15 -6.01
C GLY A 105 14.05 15.55 -7.42
N ILE A 106 13.93 14.57 -8.32
CA ILE A 106 13.41 14.78 -9.69
C ILE A 106 11.97 15.30 -9.65
N LYS A 107 11.09 14.69 -8.83
CA LYS A 107 9.68 15.10 -8.75
C LYS A 107 9.49 16.48 -8.13
N ILE A 108 10.30 16.84 -7.15
CA ILE A 108 10.33 18.22 -6.62
C ILE A 108 10.75 19.20 -7.71
N PHE A 109 11.81 18.89 -8.44
CA PHE A 109 12.29 19.70 -9.53
C PHE A 109 11.26 19.88 -10.65
N GLU A 110 10.64 18.78 -11.12
CA GLU A 110 9.54 18.81 -12.11
C GLU A 110 8.40 19.73 -11.65
N LYS A 111 8.02 19.65 -10.37
CA LYS A 111 6.95 20.47 -9.80
C LYS A 111 7.31 21.96 -9.78
N VAL A 112 8.55 22.29 -9.46
CA VAL A 112 9.07 23.67 -9.44
C VAL A 112 9.01 24.29 -10.83
N ILE A 113 9.40 23.56 -11.86
CA ILE A 113 9.36 24.02 -13.25
C ILE A 113 7.92 24.17 -13.73
N GLN A 114 7.08 23.15 -13.53
CA GLN A 114 5.67 23.17 -13.96
C GLN A 114 4.88 24.34 -13.36
N ARG A 115 5.20 24.76 -12.15
CA ARG A 115 4.55 25.87 -11.45
C ARG A 115 5.16 27.21 -11.76
N GLU A 116 6.20 27.28 -12.60
CA GLU A 116 6.91 28.51 -12.99
C GLU A 116 7.31 29.38 -11.78
N TRP A 117 7.76 28.73 -10.69
CA TRP A 117 8.11 29.46 -9.44
C TRP A 117 9.31 30.40 -9.61
N GLY A 118 9.92 30.43 -10.81
CA GLY A 118 10.97 31.40 -11.17
C GLY A 118 12.14 31.35 -10.19
N LEU A 119 12.61 30.15 -9.82
CA LEU A 119 13.81 29.99 -9.02
C LEU A 119 15.03 30.40 -9.82
N LYS A 120 16.09 30.82 -9.11
CA LYS A 120 17.35 31.21 -9.75
C LYS A 120 17.90 30.05 -10.58
N GLY A 121 18.33 30.34 -11.81
CA GLY A 121 18.90 29.37 -12.74
C GLY A 121 20.08 28.59 -12.15
N ASP A 122 20.89 29.22 -11.31
CA ASP A 122 22.06 28.61 -10.67
C ASP A 122 21.68 27.41 -9.80
N LEU A 123 20.61 27.49 -8.99
CA LEU A 123 20.13 26.35 -8.17
C LEU A 123 19.72 25.18 -9.01
N LEU A 124 19.06 25.45 -10.13
CA LEU A 124 18.61 24.41 -11.05
C LEU A 124 19.78 23.77 -11.79
N ASN A 125 20.75 24.61 -12.22
CA ASN A 125 21.98 24.14 -12.89
C ASN A 125 22.85 23.30 -11.95
N ASP A 126 22.97 23.65 -10.69
CA ASP A 126 23.75 22.93 -9.70
C ASP A 126 23.19 21.50 -9.47
N LEU A 127 21.89 21.37 -9.38
CA LEU A 127 21.25 20.04 -9.31
C LEU A 127 21.50 19.28 -10.61
N LEU A 128 21.35 19.95 -11.76
CA LEU A 128 21.58 19.38 -13.07
C LEU A 128 22.98 18.76 -13.19
N GLU A 129 24.01 19.49 -12.81
CA GLU A 129 25.39 19.01 -12.86
C GLU A 129 25.61 17.78 -11.95
N SER A 130 24.97 17.76 -10.77
CA SER A 130 25.01 16.55 -9.91
C SER A 130 24.33 15.34 -10.55
N LEU A 131 23.21 15.56 -11.23
CA LEU A 131 22.47 14.50 -11.91
C LEU A 131 23.19 14.03 -13.19
N LYS A 132 23.85 14.95 -13.92
CA LYS A 132 24.71 14.60 -15.06
C LYS A 132 25.83 13.64 -14.65
N THR A 133 26.47 13.88 -13.52
CA THR A 133 27.55 13.02 -13.01
C THR A 133 27.07 11.59 -12.78
N VAL A 134 25.80 11.40 -12.40
CA VAL A 134 25.19 10.06 -12.22
C VAL A 134 24.92 9.38 -13.57
N VAL A 135 24.51 10.16 -14.59
CA VAL A 135 24.09 9.62 -15.91
C VAL A 135 25.26 9.28 -16.81
N TYR A 136 26.35 10.07 -16.76
CA TYR A 136 27.42 10.03 -17.76
C TYR A 136 28.75 9.42 -17.31
N GLN A 137 28.83 8.81 -16.13
CA GLN A 137 30.09 8.14 -15.70
C GLN A 137 30.48 6.91 -16.57
N ASP A 138 29.58 6.42 -17.43
CA ASP A 138 29.80 5.23 -18.25
C ASP A 138 29.98 5.51 -19.77
N GLU A 139 29.88 6.73 -20.22
CA GLU A 139 30.07 7.05 -21.65
C GLU A 139 31.16 8.12 -21.79
N ASP A 140 32.24 7.80 -22.52
CA ASP A 140 33.25 8.73 -23.07
C ASP A 140 32.63 9.75 -24.08
N THR A 141 31.42 10.23 -23.79
CA THR A 141 30.73 11.18 -24.64
C THR A 141 30.91 12.58 -24.08
N GLU A 142 31.67 13.37 -24.85
CA GLU A 142 31.80 14.81 -24.70
C GLU A 142 30.47 15.51 -24.35
N ASN A 143 30.57 16.50 -23.46
CA ASN A 143 29.52 17.44 -23.05
C ASN A 143 28.67 17.93 -24.24
N THR A 144 27.71 17.13 -24.66
CA THR A 144 26.67 17.59 -25.55
C THR A 144 25.68 18.39 -24.70
N GLY A 145 25.38 19.62 -25.11
CA GLY A 145 24.53 20.57 -24.40
C GLY A 145 23.08 20.13 -24.29
N LEU A 146 22.85 18.95 -23.64
CA LEU A 146 21.52 18.45 -23.35
C LEU A 146 20.83 19.36 -22.33
N GLU A 147 19.65 19.79 -22.67
CA GLU A 147 18.82 20.58 -21.77
C GLU A 147 18.28 19.72 -20.60
N LEU A 148 18.00 20.37 -19.48
CA LEU A 148 17.55 19.76 -18.24
C LEU A 148 16.37 18.77 -18.39
N PRO A 149 15.32 19.03 -19.20
CA PRO A 149 14.23 18.09 -19.40
C PRO A 149 14.68 16.73 -19.97
N GLU A 150 15.71 16.72 -20.81
CA GLU A 150 16.24 15.50 -21.43
C GLU A 150 17.05 14.65 -20.44
N ILE A 151 17.80 15.29 -19.54
CA ILE A 151 18.55 14.60 -18.49
C ILE A 151 17.61 13.97 -17.47
N ILE A 152 16.58 14.69 -17.05
CA ILE A 152 15.53 14.14 -16.17
C ILE A 152 14.83 12.97 -16.83
N LYS A 153 14.52 13.07 -18.11
CA LYS A 153 13.90 11.99 -18.88
C LYS A 153 14.84 10.77 -18.99
N LYS A 154 16.13 10.97 -19.23
CA LYS A 154 17.14 9.90 -19.23
C LYS A 154 17.28 9.24 -17.85
N LEU A 155 17.37 10.02 -16.75
CA LEU A 155 17.39 9.50 -15.39
C LEU A 155 16.13 8.71 -15.06
N GLY A 156 14.96 9.23 -15.41
CA GLY A 156 13.70 8.51 -15.26
C GLY A 156 13.69 7.17 -16.00
N LEU A 157 14.26 7.12 -17.20
CA LEU A 157 14.43 5.88 -17.97
C LEU A 157 15.43 4.92 -17.30
N ILE A 158 16.57 5.40 -16.81
CA ILE A 158 17.58 4.59 -16.09
C ILE A 158 16.97 3.99 -14.83
N LEU A 159 16.26 4.78 -14.04
CA LEU A 159 15.58 4.35 -12.82
C LEU A 159 14.47 3.30 -13.11
N LYS A 160 13.82 3.41 -14.27
CA LYS A 160 12.73 2.51 -14.69
C LYS A 160 13.22 1.22 -15.35
N GLN A 161 14.33 1.27 -16.08
CA GLN A 161 14.82 0.13 -16.88
C GLN A 161 15.77 -0.80 -16.12
N GLY A 162 16.29 -0.40 -14.98
CA GLY A 162 17.08 -1.11 -13.93
C GLY A 162 17.90 -2.37 -14.19
N LEU A 163 17.72 -3.05 -15.29
CA LEU A 163 18.00 -4.48 -15.42
C LEU A 163 19.43 -4.88 -15.81
N THR A 164 20.20 -4.01 -16.46
CA THR A 164 21.51 -4.41 -16.97
C THR A 164 22.68 -3.63 -16.36
N ARG A 165 22.41 -2.52 -15.72
CA ARG A 165 23.40 -1.55 -15.22
C ARG A 165 23.33 -1.27 -13.72
N LYS A 166 22.55 -2.04 -12.96
CA LYS A 166 22.21 -1.72 -11.56
C LYS A 166 23.43 -1.56 -10.66
N VAL A 167 24.36 -2.49 -10.72
CA VAL A 167 25.54 -2.43 -9.84
C VAL A 167 26.32 -1.15 -10.12
N THR A 168 26.48 -0.80 -11.39
CA THR A 168 27.18 0.41 -11.81
C THR A 168 26.39 1.69 -11.44
N THR A 169 25.09 1.71 -11.71
CA THR A 169 24.25 2.90 -11.41
C THR A 169 24.14 3.16 -9.91
N THR A 170 23.88 2.13 -9.09
CA THR A 170 23.80 2.29 -7.63
C THR A 170 25.15 2.66 -7.03
N LEU A 171 26.24 2.10 -7.51
CA LEU A 171 27.61 2.48 -7.09
C LEU A 171 27.93 3.93 -7.43
N ASN A 172 27.42 4.45 -8.54
CA ASN A 172 27.63 5.83 -8.96
C ASN A 172 26.73 6.84 -8.23
N ILE A 173 25.47 6.45 -7.92
CA ILE A 173 24.54 7.31 -7.18
C ILE A 173 24.98 7.52 -5.73
N ARG A 174 25.33 6.46 -5.02
CA ARG A 174 25.63 6.52 -3.57
C ARG A 174 26.68 7.56 -3.19
N PRO A 175 27.84 7.70 -3.86
CA PRO A 175 28.83 8.70 -3.52
C PRO A 175 28.37 10.16 -3.74
N GLN A 176 27.43 10.38 -4.66
CA GLN A 176 26.91 11.70 -5.01
C GLN A 176 25.66 12.08 -4.22
N LEU A 177 25.06 11.11 -3.51
CA LEU A 177 23.73 11.27 -2.92
C LEU A 177 23.64 12.41 -1.92
N SER A 178 24.67 12.62 -1.09
CA SER A 178 24.73 13.74 -0.14
C SER A 178 24.69 15.09 -0.85
N LYS A 179 25.41 15.24 -1.97
CA LYS A 179 25.40 16.47 -2.78
C LYS A 179 24.05 16.70 -3.45
N ILE A 180 23.41 15.61 -3.93
CA ILE A 180 22.07 15.68 -4.52
C ILE A 180 21.07 16.14 -3.46
N ILE A 181 21.11 15.57 -2.25
CA ILE A 181 20.25 15.95 -1.12
C ILE A 181 20.45 17.43 -0.78
N GLU A 182 21.68 17.90 -0.64
CA GLU A 182 22.00 19.31 -0.34
C GLU A 182 21.36 20.24 -1.37
N ARG A 183 21.49 19.94 -2.66
CA ARG A 183 20.96 20.76 -3.75
C ARG A 183 19.44 20.69 -3.85
N VAL A 184 18.85 19.52 -3.64
CA VAL A 184 17.40 19.38 -3.54
C VAL A 184 16.87 20.19 -2.36
N ASN A 185 17.54 20.18 -1.21
CA ASN A 185 17.15 20.97 -0.04
C ASN A 185 17.19 22.47 -0.33
N ALA A 186 18.21 22.96 -1.02
CA ALA A 186 18.27 24.36 -1.44
C ALA A 186 17.09 24.74 -2.37
N ILE A 187 16.67 23.84 -3.25
CA ILE A 187 15.48 24.03 -4.10
C ILE A 187 14.21 24.05 -3.27
N ILE A 188 14.06 23.11 -2.29
CA ILE A 188 12.90 23.05 -1.39
C ILE A 188 12.75 24.38 -0.64
N GLU A 189 13.81 24.85 0.02
CA GLU A 189 13.80 26.10 0.78
C GLU A 189 13.42 27.31 -0.08
N ALA A 190 14.01 27.42 -1.27
CA ALA A 190 13.69 28.51 -2.20
C ALA A 190 12.24 28.44 -2.70
N ALA A 191 11.74 27.24 -2.96
CA ALA A 191 10.37 27.00 -3.41
C ALA A 191 9.34 27.33 -2.32
N GLU A 192 9.55 26.87 -1.08
CA GLU A 192 8.66 27.14 0.06
C GLU A 192 8.63 28.64 0.41
N LYS A 193 9.81 29.29 0.41
CA LYS A 193 9.91 30.74 0.66
C LYS A 193 9.14 31.54 -0.39
N ARG A 194 9.23 31.15 -1.66
CA ARG A 194 8.55 31.84 -2.74
C ARG A 194 7.05 31.59 -2.79
N ASN A 195 6.65 30.34 -2.62
CA ASN A 195 5.24 29.92 -2.70
C ASN A 195 4.46 30.18 -1.40
N LYS A 196 5.14 30.42 -0.28
CA LYS A 196 4.57 30.55 1.07
C LYS A 196 3.74 29.33 1.50
N GLN A 197 4.05 28.18 0.95
CA GLN A 197 3.46 26.88 1.32
C GLN A 197 4.60 25.89 1.51
N LYS A 198 4.48 25.05 2.55
CA LYS A 198 5.40 23.92 2.77
C LYS A 198 5.17 22.83 1.71
N LEU A 199 6.24 22.10 1.37
CA LEU A 199 6.14 20.94 0.50
C LEU A 199 5.78 19.69 1.30
N LEU A 200 4.85 18.90 0.78
CA LEU A 200 4.52 17.58 1.26
C LEU A 200 4.70 16.55 0.15
N VAL A 201 5.63 15.63 0.33
CA VAL A 201 5.85 14.53 -0.61
C VAL A 201 5.13 13.29 -0.10
N ILE A 202 4.33 12.64 -0.94
CA ILE A 202 3.68 11.36 -0.67
C ILE A 202 4.31 10.31 -1.58
N VAL A 203 4.98 9.31 -0.98
CA VAL A 203 5.64 8.22 -1.70
C VAL A 203 4.82 6.95 -1.50
N ASP A 204 4.09 6.59 -2.55
CA ASP A 204 3.24 5.39 -2.58
C ASP A 204 3.90 4.26 -3.38
N GLY A 205 3.52 3.01 -3.10
CA GLY A 205 3.96 1.83 -3.84
C GLY A 205 5.17 1.07 -3.25
N LEU A 206 5.86 1.62 -2.23
CA LEU A 206 6.95 0.93 -1.54
C LEU A 206 6.47 -0.26 -0.68
N ASP A 207 5.18 -0.36 -0.43
CA ASP A 207 4.53 -1.44 0.32
C ASP A 207 4.48 -2.79 -0.42
N ARG A 208 5.01 -2.85 -1.64
CA ARG A 208 5.08 -4.09 -2.44
C ARG A 208 6.35 -4.90 -2.21
N HIS A 209 7.35 -4.32 -1.56
CA HIS A 209 8.62 -4.98 -1.31
C HIS A 209 8.52 -5.97 -0.14
N ASP A 210 9.36 -7.01 -0.20
CA ASP A 210 9.53 -7.92 0.92
C ASP A 210 10.16 -7.22 2.13
N GLN A 211 10.08 -7.88 3.29
CA GLN A 211 10.55 -7.33 4.56
C GLN A 211 12.04 -6.99 4.54
N VAL A 212 12.87 -7.81 3.89
CA VAL A 212 14.32 -7.61 3.86
C VAL A 212 14.66 -6.38 3.04
N THR A 213 14.15 -6.29 1.82
CA THR A 213 14.33 -5.13 0.93
C THR A 213 13.82 -3.84 1.61
N ALA A 214 12.64 -3.90 2.22
CA ALA A 214 12.08 -2.77 2.93
C ALA A 214 12.94 -2.37 4.15
N LEU A 215 13.44 -3.33 4.92
CA LEU A 215 14.31 -3.05 6.06
C LEU A 215 15.62 -2.37 5.63
N GLU A 216 16.29 -2.88 4.59
CA GLU A 216 17.50 -2.29 4.04
C GLU A 216 17.26 -0.84 3.54
N MET A 217 16.13 -0.62 2.89
CA MET A 217 15.75 0.70 2.39
C MET A 217 15.50 1.70 3.52
N PHE A 218 14.64 1.35 4.48
CA PHE A 218 14.21 2.25 5.54
C PHE A 218 15.19 2.36 6.72
N ALA A 219 16.20 1.50 6.81
CA ALA A 219 17.30 1.66 7.75
C ALA A 219 18.27 2.79 7.36
N SER A 220 18.19 3.31 6.12
CA SER A 220 19.03 4.40 5.67
C SER A 220 18.54 5.75 6.20
N PRO A 221 19.36 6.52 6.92
CA PRO A 221 19.01 7.87 7.39
C PRO A 221 18.82 8.87 6.25
N LEU A 222 19.28 8.55 5.03
CA LEU A 222 19.20 9.45 3.88
C LEU A 222 17.78 9.73 3.41
N LEU A 223 16.84 8.80 3.65
CA LEU A 223 15.42 9.01 3.36
C LEU A 223 14.78 10.14 4.17
N THR A 224 15.41 10.53 5.29
CA THR A 224 14.88 11.56 6.20
C THR A 224 15.60 12.90 6.07
N GLN A 225 16.64 13.02 5.23
CA GLN A 225 17.48 14.23 5.13
C GLN A 225 16.92 15.32 4.20
N LEU A 226 15.86 15.04 3.45
CA LEU A 226 15.21 16.08 2.63
C LEU A 226 14.43 17.04 3.52
N SER A 227 14.56 18.36 3.29
CA SER A 227 13.98 19.42 4.14
C SER A 227 12.51 19.74 3.83
N CYS A 228 11.69 18.72 3.53
CA CYS A 228 10.24 18.83 3.37
C CYS A 228 9.52 17.74 4.15
N HIS A 229 8.20 17.85 4.33
CA HIS A 229 7.42 16.78 4.91
C HIS A 229 7.31 15.60 3.93
N ILE A 230 7.45 14.36 4.43
CA ILE A 230 7.34 13.17 3.58
C ILE A 230 6.52 12.08 4.28
N ILE A 231 5.64 11.43 3.55
CA ILE A 231 4.90 10.25 3.98
C ILE A 231 5.27 9.09 3.06
N TYR A 232 5.77 8.00 3.62
CA TYR A 232 6.13 6.79 2.90
C TYR A 232 5.12 5.67 3.20
N ALA A 233 4.50 5.10 2.16
CA ALA A 233 3.72 3.87 2.30
C ALA A 233 4.66 2.67 2.41
N ILE A 234 4.57 1.91 3.51
CA ILE A 234 5.46 0.78 3.80
C ILE A 234 4.70 -0.55 3.89
N PRO A 235 5.39 -1.70 3.66
CA PRO A 235 4.76 -3.00 3.85
C PRO A 235 4.45 -3.26 5.33
N ILE A 236 3.34 -3.94 5.58
CA ILE A 236 2.94 -4.30 6.95
C ILE A 236 3.92 -5.28 7.59
N SER A 237 4.59 -6.11 6.80
CA SER A 237 5.62 -7.04 7.27
C SER A 237 6.82 -6.31 7.88
N LEU A 238 7.23 -5.18 7.32
CA LEU A 238 8.26 -4.32 7.93
C LEU A 238 7.79 -3.79 9.28
N ARG A 239 6.53 -3.32 9.37
CA ARG A 239 5.97 -2.75 10.61
C ARG A 239 6.00 -3.73 11.79
N TYR A 240 5.77 -5.02 11.52
CA TYR A 240 5.79 -6.07 12.52
C TYR A 240 7.08 -6.90 12.53
N SER A 241 8.11 -6.44 11.83
CA SER A 241 9.46 -7.01 11.90
C SER A 241 10.06 -6.81 13.28
N PRO A 242 10.76 -7.82 13.84
CA PRO A 242 11.56 -7.65 15.06
C PRO A 242 12.59 -6.51 14.95
N SER A 243 13.08 -6.23 13.73
CA SER A 243 14.06 -5.19 13.45
C SER A 243 13.45 -3.81 13.16
N PHE A 244 12.15 -3.64 13.27
CA PHE A 244 11.46 -2.38 12.91
C PHE A 244 11.92 -1.18 13.75
N ARG A 245 12.42 -1.40 14.94
CA ARG A 245 12.93 -0.33 15.81
C ARG A 245 14.04 0.48 15.12
N GLN A 246 14.92 -0.19 14.36
CA GLN A 246 16.04 0.47 13.69
C GLN A 246 15.57 1.53 12.65
N PRO A 247 14.67 1.24 11.70
CA PRO A 247 14.07 2.28 10.85
C PRO A 247 13.42 3.40 11.65
N MET A 248 12.67 3.06 12.70
CA MET A 248 11.92 4.04 13.49
C MET A 248 12.76 5.10 14.20
N GLU A 249 14.05 4.87 14.42
CA GLU A 249 14.93 5.88 15.02
C GLU A 249 15.09 7.14 14.17
N SER A 250 14.86 7.03 12.84
CA SER A 250 14.99 8.13 11.89
C SER A 250 13.66 8.79 11.51
N PHE A 251 12.52 8.20 11.87
CA PHE A 251 11.19 8.71 11.48
C PHE A 251 10.42 9.19 12.71
N GLN A 252 9.65 10.28 12.55
CA GLN A 252 8.86 10.83 13.64
C GLN A 252 7.76 9.86 14.11
N LYS A 253 7.09 9.20 13.18
CA LYS A 253 6.00 8.29 13.53
C LYS A 253 5.69 7.27 12.43
N CYS A 254 5.24 6.09 12.85
CA CYS A 254 4.57 5.14 11.98
C CYS A 254 3.09 5.06 12.36
N LEU A 255 2.22 5.18 11.36
CA LEU A 255 0.79 5.01 11.50
C LEU A 255 0.37 3.72 10.78
N ASP A 256 -0.62 3.04 11.35
CA ASP A 256 -1.12 1.79 10.81
C ASP A 256 -2.50 2.00 10.17
N LEU A 257 -2.65 1.64 8.90
CA LEU A 257 -3.95 1.47 8.26
C LEU A 257 -4.37 0.01 8.42
N THR A 258 -5.19 -0.25 9.43
CA THR A 258 -5.73 -1.58 9.70
C THR A 258 -6.98 -1.86 8.89
N ASN A 259 -7.27 -3.13 8.67
CA ASN A 259 -8.51 -3.54 8.04
C ASN A 259 -9.68 -3.39 9.02
N PRO A 260 -10.91 -3.08 8.56
CA PRO A 260 -12.12 -3.26 9.36
C PRO A 260 -12.21 -4.72 9.81
N PRO A 261 -12.31 -5.01 11.11
CA PRO A 261 -12.42 -6.38 11.58
C PRO A 261 -13.78 -6.99 11.17
N VAL A 262 -13.78 -8.24 10.74
CA VAL A 262 -15.02 -8.96 10.37
C VAL A 262 -15.50 -9.89 11.48
N PHE A 263 -14.64 -10.19 12.44
CA PHE A 263 -14.92 -10.88 13.69
C PHE A 263 -14.41 -10.07 14.87
N GLU A 264 -14.95 -10.32 16.05
CA GLU A 264 -14.46 -9.76 17.30
C GLU A 264 -13.23 -10.53 17.81
N CYS A 265 -12.43 -9.88 18.66
CA CYS A 265 -11.48 -10.53 19.53
C CYS A 265 -11.96 -10.50 20.97
N ASP A 266 -11.49 -11.42 21.80
CA ASP A 266 -11.76 -11.42 23.23
C ASP A 266 -10.89 -10.40 24.00
N GLU A 267 -11.01 -10.36 25.32
CA GLU A 267 -10.25 -9.47 26.20
C GLU A 267 -8.73 -9.74 26.15
N ASN A 268 -8.34 -10.96 25.79
CA ASN A 268 -6.95 -11.39 25.63
C ASN A 268 -6.43 -11.16 24.20
N LEU A 269 -7.24 -10.54 23.33
CA LEU A 269 -6.95 -10.32 21.92
C LEU A 269 -6.94 -11.62 21.08
N CYS A 270 -7.51 -12.70 21.59
CA CYS A 270 -7.66 -13.93 20.81
C CYS A 270 -8.85 -13.80 19.84
N PRO A 271 -8.70 -14.30 18.59
CA PRO A 271 -9.80 -14.34 17.63
C PRO A 271 -11.03 -15.08 18.15
N THR A 272 -12.22 -14.58 17.80
CA THR A 272 -13.48 -15.23 18.11
C THR A 272 -14.28 -15.49 16.82
N THR A 273 -15.38 -16.24 16.93
CA THR A 273 -16.33 -16.44 15.83
C THR A 273 -17.49 -15.45 15.86
N VAL A 274 -17.49 -14.50 16.80
CA VAL A 274 -18.53 -13.49 16.92
C VAL A 274 -18.36 -12.45 15.81
N PRO A 275 -19.39 -12.20 14.97
CA PRO A 275 -19.30 -11.20 13.91
C PRO A 275 -19.08 -9.79 14.47
N ASN A 276 -18.13 -9.05 13.89
CA ASN A 276 -18.01 -7.60 14.13
C ASN A 276 -18.94 -6.84 13.19
N GLN A 277 -20.10 -6.46 13.70
CA GLN A 277 -21.14 -5.83 12.87
C GLN A 277 -20.71 -4.49 12.28
N LEU A 278 -20.02 -3.65 13.06
CA LEU A 278 -19.54 -2.35 12.57
C LEU A 278 -18.56 -2.49 11.40
N GLY A 279 -17.66 -3.44 11.49
CA GLY A 279 -16.72 -3.73 10.40
C GLY A 279 -17.43 -4.24 9.15
N ARG A 280 -18.34 -5.21 9.30
CA ARG A 280 -19.13 -5.77 8.19
C ARG A 280 -20.03 -4.73 7.54
N ASP A 281 -20.74 -3.90 8.31
CA ASP A 281 -21.57 -2.82 7.79
C ASP A 281 -20.75 -1.80 6.99
N SER A 282 -19.54 -1.47 7.45
CA SER A 282 -18.62 -0.61 6.71
C SER A 282 -18.26 -1.21 5.35
N LEU A 283 -18.02 -2.52 5.27
CA LEU A 283 -17.71 -3.24 4.04
C LEU A 283 -18.92 -3.34 3.11
N ASN A 284 -20.09 -3.67 3.65
CA ASN A 284 -21.35 -3.69 2.91
C ASN A 284 -21.64 -2.32 2.27
N ASN A 285 -21.40 -1.24 3.01
CA ASN A 285 -21.58 0.12 2.50
C ASN A 285 -20.65 0.46 1.33
N VAL A 286 -19.46 -0.15 1.24
CA VAL A 286 -18.58 0.01 0.07
C VAL A 286 -19.23 -0.57 -1.18
N ILE A 287 -19.90 -1.72 -1.08
CA ILE A 287 -20.61 -2.35 -2.19
C ILE A 287 -21.87 -1.53 -2.54
N TYR A 288 -22.68 -1.17 -1.53
CA TYR A 288 -23.90 -0.40 -1.71
C TYR A 288 -23.66 0.96 -2.39
N LYS A 289 -22.65 1.73 -1.97
CA LYS A 289 -22.34 3.02 -2.60
C LYS A 289 -21.99 2.88 -4.07
N ARG A 290 -21.24 1.84 -4.42
CA ARG A 290 -20.90 1.57 -5.83
C ARG A 290 -22.15 1.24 -6.63
N LEU A 291 -22.97 0.31 -6.18
CA LEU A 291 -24.18 -0.11 -6.88
C LEU A 291 -25.22 1.02 -6.99
N ALA A 292 -25.36 1.85 -5.94
CA ALA A 292 -26.27 2.99 -5.94
C ALA A 292 -25.94 4.01 -7.05
N SER A 293 -24.68 4.11 -7.47
CA SER A 293 -24.29 4.99 -8.58
C SER A 293 -24.83 4.55 -9.95
N LEU A 294 -25.22 3.29 -10.10
CA LEU A 294 -25.81 2.74 -11.31
C LEU A 294 -27.34 2.90 -11.38
N GLY A 295 -27.96 3.39 -10.29
CA GLY A 295 -29.40 3.59 -10.21
C GLY A 295 -30.15 2.49 -9.47
N ASP A 296 -31.47 2.69 -9.35
CA ASP A 296 -32.33 1.86 -8.48
C ASP A 296 -32.40 0.38 -8.89
N ALA A 297 -32.23 0.06 -10.16
CA ALA A 297 -32.23 -1.32 -10.66
C ALA A 297 -31.11 -2.19 -10.07
N TYR A 298 -30.06 -1.57 -9.53
CA TYR A 298 -28.90 -2.25 -8.96
C TYR A 298 -28.88 -2.28 -7.43
N LYS A 299 -29.79 -1.57 -6.74
CA LYS A 299 -29.85 -1.49 -5.26
C LYS A 299 -30.19 -2.83 -4.63
N GLY A 300 -30.62 -3.80 -5.13
CA GLY A 300 -30.88 -5.13 -4.58
C GLY A 300 -30.09 -6.25 -5.26
N LEU A 301 -29.04 -5.87 -6.00
CA LEU A 301 -28.29 -6.81 -6.81
C LEU A 301 -27.66 -7.94 -5.99
N PHE A 302 -27.24 -7.67 -4.77
CA PHE A 302 -26.71 -8.64 -3.82
C PHE A 302 -27.73 -8.89 -2.72
N ASN A 303 -28.10 -10.14 -2.51
CA ASN A 303 -28.92 -10.54 -1.36
C ASN A 303 -28.16 -10.29 -0.05
N PRO A 304 -28.82 -9.99 1.07
CA PRO A 304 -28.17 -9.72 2.34
C PRO A 304 -27.19 -10.81 2.77
N ASP A 305 -27.58 -12.09 2.69
CA ASP A 305 -26.74 -13.23 3.05
C ASP A 305 -25.50 -13.35 2.18
N ALA A 306 -25.59 -12.99 0.90
CA ALA A 306 -24.47 -12.97 -0.02
C ALA A 306 -23.48 -11.85 0.33
N LEU A 307 -23.99 -10.65 0.68
CA LEU A 307 -23.18 -9.53 1.16
C LEU A 307 -22.44 -9.87 2.43
N GLU A 308 -23.13 -10.46 3.41
CA GLU A 308 -22.52 -10.89 4.68
C GLU A 308 -21.38 -11.88 4.44
N LEU A 309 -21.57 -12.87 3.59
CA LEU A 309 -20.51 -13.83 3.25
C LEU A 309 -19.33 -13.15 2.54
N ILE A 310 -19.59 -12.29 1.57
CA ILE A 310 -18.54 -11.56 0.82
C ILE A 310 -17.75 -10.65 1.76
N SER A 311 -18.43 -9.92 2.64
CA SER A 311 -17.80 -9.05 3.62
C SER A 311 -16.95 -9.84 4.61
N GLU A 312 -17.48 -10.94 5.15
CA GLU A 312 -16.72 -11.85 6.02
C GLU A 312 -15.47 -12.38 5.33
N LYS A 313 -15.62 -12.99 4.15
CA LYS A 313 -14.51 -13.65 3.44
C LYS A 313 -13.48 -12.69 2.87
N SER A 314 -13.79 -11.39 2.77
CA SER A 314 -12.82 -10.36 2.43
C SER A 314 -11.78 -10.11 3.53
N GLY A 315 -12.06 -10.51 4.78
CA GLY A 315 -11.22 -10.20 5.94
C GLY A 315 -11.03 -8.70 6.17
N GLY A 316 -11.91 -7.85 5.62
CA GLY A 316 -11.79 -6.40 5.67
C GLY A 316 -10.77 -5.79 4.68
N VAL A 317 -10.13 -6.61 3.86
CA VAL A 317 -9.21 -6.14 2.80
C VAL A 317 -10.03 -5.58 1.64
N MET A 318 -9.93 -4.28 1.39
CA MET A 318 -10.77 -3.59 0.39
C MET A 318 -10.64 -4.16 -1.02
N ARG A 319 -9.42 -4.52 -1.44
CA ARG A 319 -9.19 -5.15 -2.74
C ARG A 319 -9.89 -6.50 -2.84
N ASP A 320 -9.84 -7.30 -1.79
CA ASP A 320 -10.42 -8.64 -1.79
C ASP A 320 -11.96 -8.56 -1.70
N LEU A 321 -12.52 -7.57 -0.99
CA LEU A 321 -13.95 -7.27 -1.02
C LEU A 321 -14.44 -6.97 -2.44
N VAL A 322 -13.74 -6.05 -3.12
CA VAL A 322 -14.08 -5.65 -4.50
C VAL A 322 -13.89 -6.80 -5.47
N ARG A 323 -12.85 -7.62 -5.29
CA ARG A 323 -12.59 -8.83 -6.08
C ARG A 323 -13.72 -9.85 -5.93
N LEU A 324 -14.11 -10.18 -4.69
CA LEU A 324 -15.21 -11.12 -4.41
C LEU A 324 -16.53 -10.63 -5.03
N ALA A 325 -16.83 -9.33 -4.88
CA ALA A 325 -18.03 -8.76 -5.51
C ALA A 325 -17.99 -8.84 -7.05
N ARG A 326 -16.83 -8.61 -7.67
CA ARG A 326 -16.62 -8.74 -9.11
C ARG A 326 -16.82 -10.18 -9.57
N THR A 327 -16.18 -11.14 -8.90
CA THR A 327 -16.31 -12.57 -9.22
C THR A 327 -17.75 -13.04 -9.04
N ALA A 328 -18.48 -12.56 -8.02
CA ALA A 328 -19.89 -12.87 -7.85
C ALA A 328 -20.77 -12.37 -9.02
N CYS A 329 -20.43 -11.19 -9.60
CA CYS A 329 -21.10 -10.73 -10.83
C CYS A 329 -20.80 -11.65 -12.02
N GLU A 330 -19.58 -12.14 -12.17
CA GLU A 330 -19.19 -13.11 -13.21
C GLU A 330 -19.93 -14.46 -13.07
N VAL A 331 -19.97 -14.97 -11.86
CA VAL A 331 -20.69 -16.22 -11.54
C VAL A 331 -22.19 -16.08 -11.84
N SER A 332 -22.82 -14.98 -11.41
CA SER A 332 -24.23 -14.71 -11.71
C SER A 332 -24.51 -14.66 -13.22
N LEU A 333 -23.61 -14.00 -13.98
CA LEU A 333 -23.74 -13.96 -15.44
C LEU A 333 -23.66 -15.36 -16.06
N ARG A 334 -22.68 -16.19 -15.61
CA ARG A 334 -22.54 -17.59 -16.10
C ARG A 334 -23.75 -18.43 -15.81
N LEU A 335 -24.37 -18.25 -14.64
CA LEU A 335 -25.55 -19.00 -14.19
C LEU A 335 -26.85 -18.39 -14.72
N ASN A 336 -26.80 -17.36 -15.56
CA ASN A 336 -27.98 -16.65 -16.07
C ASN A 336 -28.91 -16.07 -14.99
N LEU A 337 -28.38 -15.72 -13.84
CA LEU A 337 -29.10 -15.08 -12.75
C LEU A 337 -29.09 -13.55 -12.92
N ILE A 338 -30.03 -12.85 -12.31
CA ILE A 338 -30.15 -11.38 -12.31
C ILE A 338 -29.83 -10.78 -10.92
N TYR A 339 -29.36 -11.59 -9.99
CA TYR A 339 -28.96 -11.19 -8.63
C TYR A 339 -27.88 -12.15 -8.12
N VAL A 340 -27.15 -11.67 -7.11
CA VAL A 340 -26.17 -12.48 -6.36
C VAL A 340 -26.84 -13.04 -5.11
N ASN A 341 -27.10 -14.34 -5.09
CA ASN A 341 -27.57 -15.06 -3.91
C ASN A 341 -26.39 -15.71 -3.15
N LEU A 342 -26.72 -16.38 -2.04
CA LEU A 342 -25.71 -17.04 -1.20
C LEU A 342 -24.89 -18.09 -1.95
N ASP A 343 -25.50 -18.87 -2.84
CA ASP A 343 -24.79 -19.93 -3.58
C ASP A 343 -23.80 -19.34 -4.60
N VAL A 344 -24.19 -18.26 -5.28
CA VAL A 344 -23.29 -17.47 -6.14
C VAL A 344 -22.12 -16.92 -5.32
N ALA A 345 -22.39 -16.36 -4.14
CA ALA A 345 -21.35 -15.84 -3.27
C ALA A 345 -20.39 -16.94 -2.80
N LYS A 346 -20.89 -18.12 -2.46
CA LYS A 346 -20.05 -19.30 -2.12
C LYS A 346 -19.16 -19.72 -3.27
N GLU A 347 -19.71 -19.79 -4.50
CA GLU A 347 -18.93 -20.13 -5.69
C GLU A 347 -17.83 -19.08 -5.95
N ALA A 348 -18.17 -17.78 -5.86
CA ALA A 348 -17.20 -16.70 -5.99
C ALA A 348 -16.07 -16.80 -4.95
N VAL A 349 -16.40 -17.10 -3.70
CA VAL A 349 -15.43 -17.32 -2.62
C VAL A 349 -14.51 -18.50 -2.96
N GLN A 350 -15.06 -19.62 -3.45
CA GLN A 350 -14.25 -20.77 -3.84
C GLN A 350 -13.31 -20.48 -5.01
N GLU A 351 -13.72 -19.66 -5.98
CA GLU A 351 -12.86 -19.23 -7.09
C GLU A 351 -11.67 -18.39 -6.59
N VAL A 352 -11.95 -17.39 -5.77
CA VAL A 352 -10.90 -16.53 -5.21
C VAL A 352 -9.97 -17.30 -4.26
N ARG A 353 -10.51 -18.23 -3.46
CA ARG A 353 -9.72 -19.07 -2.55
C ARG A 353 -8.70 -19.94 -3.26
N ARG A 354 -8.97 -20.42 -4.48
CA ARG A 354 -8.02 -21.24 -5.27
C ARG A 354 -6.71 -20.51 -5.59
N GLU A 355 -6.67 -19.19 -5.48
CA GLU A 355 -5.45 -18.40 -5.68
C GLU A 355 -4.49 -18.48 -4.47
N TYR A 356 -4.94 -18.94 -3.31
CA TYR A 356 -4.14 -19.09 -2.11
C TYR A 356 -3.47 -20.47 -2.09
N ASN A 357 -2.13 -20.48 -2.18
CA ASN A 357 -1.34 -21.71 -2.15
C ASN A 357 -0.68 -21.85 -0.77
N LEU A 358 -1.23 -22.75 0.05
CA LEU A 358 -0.73 -23.06 1.39
C LEU A 358 0.10 -24.36 1.37
N SER A 359 1.18 -24.37 2.14
CA SER A 359 1.97 -25.56 2.46
C SER A 359 1.72 -25.99 3.90
N ASP A 360 2.08 -27.22 4.27
CA ASP A 360 1.83 -27.75 5.62
C ASP A 360 2.42 -26.88 6.73
N TYR A 361 3.61 -26.30 6.52
CA TYR A 361 4.23 -25.43 7.52
C TYR A 361 3.44 -24.14 7.76
N HIS A 362 2.67 -23.65 6.78
CA HIS A 362 1.79 -22.51 6.97
C HIS A 362 0.67 -22.84 7.97
N PHE A 363 0.07 -24.02 7.86
CA PHE A 363 -1.06 -24.41 8.72
C PHE A 363 -0.68 -24.47 10.20
N TYR A 364 0.53 -24.93 10.55
CA TYR A 364 1.00 -24.90 11.93
C TYR A 364 1.04 -23.49 12.51
N GLU A 365 1.53 -22.54 11.72
CA GLU A 365 1.61 -21.15 12.16
C GLU A 365 0.26 -20.45 12.13
N LEU A 366 -0.59 -20.77 11.16
CA LEU A 366 -1.97 -20.25 11.08
C LEU A 366 -2.80 -20.75 12.27
N ASP A 367 -2.70 -22.02 12.65
CA ASP A 367 -3.37 -22.57 13.83
C ASP A 367 -2.94 -21.83 15.11
N LYS A 368 -1.64 -21.55 15.25
CA LYS A 368 -1.12 -20.80 16.40
C LYS A 368 -1.68 -19.37 16.42
N VAL A 369 -1.61 -18.65 15.28
CA VAL A 369 -2.14 -17.28 15.18
C VAL A 369 -3.64 -17.26 15.48
N HIS A 370 -4.42 -18.20 14.93
CA HIS A 370 -5.88 -18.27 15.14
C HIS A 370 -6.24 -18.49 16.60
N ARG A 371 -5.45 -19.26 17.35
CA ARG A 371 -5.70 -19.52 18.77
C ARG A 371 -5.22 -18.41 19.71
N THR A 372 -4.21 -17.64 19.30
CA THR A 372 -3.54 -16.70 20.22
C THR A 372 -3.70 -15.24 19.86
N GLY A 373 -4.16 -14.93 18.65
CA GLY A 373 -4.20 -13.56 18.13
C GLY A 373 -2.84 -12.89 17.94
N CYS A 374 -1.74 -13.66 18.05
CA CYS A 374 -0.37 -13.15 18.01
C CYS A 374 0.38 -13.66 16.79
N LEU A 375 1.18 -12.77 16.17
CA LEU A 375 2.12 -13.19 15.13
C LEU A 375 3.22 -14.06 15.72
N THR A 376 3.61 -15.08 14.98
CA THR A 376 4.78 -15.89 15.30
C THR A 376 6.04 -15.23 14.73
N THR A 377 7.13 -15.28 15.51
CA THR A 377 8.46 -14.82 15.07
C THR A 377 9.38 -15.99 14.71
N ASN A 378 8.82 -17.19 14.54
CA ASN A 378 9.58 -18.37 14.21
C ASN A 378 10.33 -18.20 12.89
N THR A 379 11.56 -18.69 12.88
CA THR A 379 12.38 -18.76 11.66
C THR A 379 12.27 -20.16 11.10
N HIS A 380 11.92 -20.25 9.83
CA HIS A 380 11.88 -21.52 9.09
C HIS A 380 13.04 -21.60 8.12
N SER A 381 13.46 -22.81 7.79
CA SER A 381 14.50 -23.08 6.80
C SER A 381 13.94 -24.05 5.76
N LEU A 382 13.94 -23.65 4.50
CA LEU A 382 13.54 -24.49 3.39
C LEU A 382 14.73 -24.69 2.45
N PRO A 383 14.88 -25.87 1.79
CA PRO A 383 16.00 -26.17 0.90
C PRO A 383 16.21 -25.12 -0.20
N ASN A 384 15.11 -24.52 -0.70
CA ASN A 384 15.13 -23.56 -1.81
C ASN A 384 15.02 -22.09 -1.40
N LYS A 385 14.76 -21.79 -0.11
CA LYS A 385 14.55 -20.42 0.41
C LYS A 385 15.55 -20.02 1.47
N GLY A 386 16.34 -20.95 2.01
CA GLY A 386 17.19 -20.69 3.16
C GLY A 386 16.39 -20.42 4.45
N GLN A 387 16.93 -19.60 5.36
CA GLN A 387 16.23 -19.16 6.58
C GLN A 387 15.38 -17.92 6.26
N PHE A 388 14.12 -17.93 6.71
CA PHE A 388 13.21 -16.79 6.58
C PHE A 388 12.28 -16.68 7.80
N VAL A 389 11.81 -15.48 8.06
CA VAL A 389 10.85 -15.23 9.15
C VAL A 389 9.46 -15.45 8.59
N ILE A 390 8.76 -16.46 9.09
CA ILE A 390 7.47 -16.89 8.55
C ILE A 390 6.41 -15.78 8.56
N CYS A 391 6.44 -14.87 9.55
CA CYS A 391 5.45 -13.79 9.65
C CYS A 391 5.47 -12.84 8.45
N ASP A 392 6.62 -12.65 7.79
CA ASP A 392 6.70 -11.87 6.56
C ASP A 392 5.84 -12.50 5.46
N GLU A 393 6.03 -13.79 5.20
CA GLU A 393 5.26 -14.54 4.20
C GLU A 393 3.75 -14.55 4.52
N LEU A 394 3.39 -14.75 5.79
CA LEU A 394 1.99 -14.76 6.23
C LEU A 394 1.30 -13.42 6.01
N LEU A 395 1.98 -12.31 6.30
CA LEU A 395 1.44 -10.96 6.15
C LEU A 395 1.43 -10.49 4.68
N GLN A 396 2.49 -10.76 3.92
CA GLN A 396 2.59 -10.36 2.51
C GLN A 396 1.55 -11.06 1.64
N ASN A 397 1.38 -12.38 1.83
CA ASN A 397 0.41 -13.18 1.10
C ASN A 397 -1.01 -13.05 1.66
N LYS A 398 -1.19 -12.25 2.72
CA LYS A 398 -2.49 -12.07 3.39
C LYS A 398 -3.08 -13.39 3.92
N PHE A 399 -2.23 -14.34 4.30
CA PHE A 399 -2.68 -15.53 5.01
C PHE A 399 -3.10 -15.19 6.44
N VAL A 400 -2.43 -14.18 7.02
CA VAL A 400 -2.77 -13.55 8.29
C VAL A 400 -3.07 -12.08 8.07
N LEU A 401 -4.10 -11.59 8.73
CA LEU A 401 -4.53 -10.20 8.70
C LEU A 401 -4.39 -9.55 10.08
N GLY A 402 -4.01 -8.28 10.07
CA GLY A 402 -3.88 -7.49 11.30
C GLY A 402 -5.05 -6.53 11.50
N TYR A 403 -5.50 -6.43 12.74
CA TYR A 403 -6.62 -5.60 13.17
C TYR A 403 -6.29 -4.80 14.43
N TYR A 404 -7.15 -3.83 14.76
CA TYR A 404 -7.14 -3.16 16.05
C TYR A 404 -8.38 -3.52 16.86
N ALA A 405 -8.19 -3.84 18.14
CA ALA A 405 -9.25 -3.91 19.12
C ALA A 405 -9.72 -2.50 19.54
N HIS A 406 -10.83 -2.40 20.25
CA HIS A 406 -11.36 -1.13 20.75
C HIS A 406 -10.35 -0.33 21.61
N ASN A 407 -9.46 -1.01 22.32
CA ASN A 407 -8.37 -0.41 23.09
C ASN A 407 -7.15 -0.02 22.26
N LYS A 408 -7.24 -0.05 20.92
CA LYS A 408 -6.18 0.21 19.96
C LYS A 408 -4.97 -0.74 20.04
N LYS A 409 -5.11 -1.89 20.68
CA LYS A 409 -4.10 -2.93 20.63
C LYS A 409 -4.24 -3.74 19.34
N SER A 410 -3.12 -4.10 18.75
CA SER A 410 -3.10 -4.95 17.55
C SER A 410 -3.38 -6.41 17.91
N TRP A 411 -4.16 -7.07 17.08
CA TRP A 411 -4.35 -8.51 17.11
C TRP A 411 -4.36 -9.05 15.68
N PHE A 412 -4.17 -10.35 15.54
CA PHE A 412 -4.04 -10.99 14.24
C PHE A 412 -4.93 -12.22 14.15
N ASP A 413 -5.41 -12.48 12.94
CA ASP A 413 -6.15 -13.71 12.66
C ASP A 413 -5.84 -14.22 11.26
N VAL A 414 -6.16 -15.48 11.06
CA VAL A 414 -6.15 -16.10 9.74
C VAL A 414 -7.17 -15.40 8.84
N ASN A 415 -6.78 -15.19 7.59
CA ASN A 415 -7.71 -14.63 6.61
C ASN A 415 -8.99 -15.51 6.54
N PRO A 416 -10.18 -14.94 6.75
CA PRO A 416 -11.44 -15.71 6.82
C PRO A 416 -11.72 -16.59 5.61
N ILE A 417 -11.15 -16.28 4.45
CA ILE A 417 -11.27 -17.11 3.25
C ILE A 417 -10.54 -18.46 3.40
N LEU A 418 -9.59 -18.57 4.33
CA LEU A 418 -8.76 -19.76 4.59
C LEU A 418 -9.21 -20.58 5.80
N LEU A 419 -10.20 -20.11 6.57
CA LEU A 419 -10.61 -20.78 7.81
C LEU A 419 -11.11 -22.21 7.59
N GLU A 420 -11.78 -22.47 6.47
CA GLU A 420 -12.24 -23.83 6.15
C GLU A 420 -11.05 -24.79 5.88
N ASP A 421 -9.97 -24.30 5.25
CA ASP A 421 -8.77 -25.10 5.01
C ASP A 421 -8.05 -25.40 6.31
N LEU A 422 -7.95 -24.40 7.19
CA LEU A 422 -7.38 -24.57 8.52
C LEU A 422 -8.18 -25.60 9.33
N GLN A 423 -9.51 -25.51 9.33
CA GLN A 423 -10.38 -26.46 10.03
C GLN A 423 -10.22 -27.89 9.50
N ARG A 424 -10.13 -28.08 8.17
CA ARG A 424 -9.86 -29.40 7.56
C ARG A 424 -8.50 -29.94 7.99
N TRP A 425 -7.48 -29.08 7.99
CA TRP A 425 -6.14 -29.48 8.43
C TRP A 425 -6.12 -29.83 9.92
N GLN A 426 -6.76 -29.06 10.80
CA GLN A 426 -6.92 -29.36 12.22
C GLN A 426 -7.61 -30.70 12.45
N ALA A 427 -8.70 -30.99 11.73
CA ALA A 427 -9.42 -32.26 11.82
C ALA A 427 -8.56 -33.46 11.41
N ALA A 428 -7.69 -33.28 10.39
CA ALA A 428 -6.79 -34.34 9.92
C ALA A 428 -5.59 -34.60 10.85
N ASN A 429 -5.14 -33.54 11.59
CA ASN A 429 -3.95 -33.60 12.44
C ASN A 429 -4.28 -33.59 13.93
N SER A 430 -5.55 -33.58 14.32
CA SER A 430 -5.95 -33.78 15.72
C SER A 430 -5.51 -35.17 16.19
N PRO A 431 -4.86 -35.31 17.38
CA PRO A 431 -4.54 -36.63 17.91
C PRO A 431 -5.84 -37.42 18.05
N LYS A 432 -5.93 -38.55 17.35
CA LYS A 432 -7.03 -39.51 17.57
C LYS A 432 -6.95 -39.91 19.04
N ILE A 433 -7.86 -39.40 19.86
CA ILE A 433 -8.06 -39.91 21.21
C ILE A 433 -8.47 -41.38 21.03
N GLN A 434 -7.52 -42.29 21.28
CA GLN A 434 -7.79 -43.72 21.39
C GLN A 434 -8.36 -44.03 22.77
#